data_23aec1081acaacda337e88c9819a3153
#
_entry.id   23aec1081acaacda337e88c9819a3153
#
_cell.length_a   1.000
_cell.length_b   1.000
_cell.length_c   1.000
_cell.angle_alpha   90.00
_cell.angle_beta   90.00
_cell.angle_gamma   90.00
#
_symmetry.space_group_name_H-M   'P 1'
#
loop_
_entity.id
_entity.type
_entity.pdbx_description
1 polymer ?
#
loop_
_entity_poly.entity_id
_entity_poly.type
_entity_poly.pdbx_seq_one_letter_code
_entity_poly.pdbx_strand_id
1 'polypeptide(L)'
;MDLLAVIGLITIIYSLIYIICPWFLDCDLHLAIYEKFGKPTNTLRDKVVWITGASSGIGEHLAYVLAEAGCKLILSARREAELEKVKVNCLQKNTNLKSSDIEVLILDICDVNAHESAFNNIIAKFGKLDILVNNAGRSQRALWENIDISVDKEMFDLNVFSPIALSRLVAKYFFKVGGGHFVFTSSIAGVTASPFSATYCANKFALHGYCKTFALEKIDKNIPITIVCPGPVYTNFLMEAFTDKSGEKYGDNVKEDTVNKVSVERCATLMGIAIANKLCEVWICKPLVLQLAYLGIYYPNIGYWITKYLGAKFLHRLRDNKTTIKRNTKEIQ
;
A
#
# COMPACT_ATOMS: atom_id res chain seq x y z
N MET A 1 0.80 -27.34 37.35
CA MET A 1 -0.25 -26.71 36.49
C MET A 1 -0.68 -27.74 35.47
N ASP A 2 -1.96 -27.99 35.33
CA ASP A 2 -2.41 -28.91 34.31
C ASP A 2 -2.28 -28.29 32.90
N LEU A 3 -2.30 -29.12 31.86
CA LEU A 3 -2.11 -28.68 30.47
C LEU A 3 -3.15 -27.60 30.06
N LEU A 4 -4.37 -27.70 30.53
CA LEU A 4 -5.43 -26.75 30.24
C LEU A 4 -5.15 -25.37 30.86
N ALA A 5 -4.62 -25.35 32.10
CA ALA A 5 -4.22 -24.10 32.74
C ALA A 5 -3.06 -23.42 32.01
N VAL A 6 -2.10 -24.19 31.50
CA VAL A 6 -0.97 -23.64 30.67
C VAL A 6 -1.51 -23.06 29.38
N ILE A 7 -2.36 -23.78 28.64
CA ILE A 7 -2.98 -23.29 27.41
C ILE A 7 -3.79 -22.02 27.67
N GLY A 8 -4.61 -22.03 28.74
CA GLY A 8 -5.40 -20.85 29.13
C GLY A 8 -4.52 -19.63 29.41
N LEU A 9 -3.42 -19.81 30.16
CA LEU A 9 -2.49 -18.72 30.46
C LEU A 9 -1.81 -18.17 29.18
N ILE A 10 -1.34 -19.05 28.29
CA ILE A 10 -0.76 -18.63 26.99
C ILE A 10 -1.77 -17.84 26.17
N THR A 11 -3.01 -18.30 26.10
CA THR A 11 -4.08 -17.61 25.34
C THR A 11 -4.37 -16.22 25.91
N ILE A 12 -4.41 -16.10 27.24
CA ILE A 12 -4.62 -14.81 27.92
C ILE A 12 -3.46 -13.87 27.64
N ILE A 13 -2.20 -14.33 27.81
CA ILE A 13 -1.00 -13.52 27.53
C ILE A 13 -0.97 -13.07 26.07
N TYR A 14 -1.22 -13.99 25.12
CA TYR A 14 -1.31 -13.68 23.71
C TYR A 14 -2.36 -12.61 23.43
N SER A 15 -3.56 -12.76 23.97
CA SER A 15 -4.66 -11.79 23.79
C SER A 15 -4.31 -10.42 24.37
N LEU A 16 -3.70 -10.38 25.56
CA LEU A 16 -3.24 -9.13 26.19
C LEU A 16 -2.18 -8.42 25.36
N ILE A 17 -1.23 -9.15 24.76
CA ILE A 17 -0.22 -8.59 23.87
C ILE A 17 -0.90 -7.92 22.67
N TYR A 18 -1.85 -8.58 22.02
CA TYR A 18 -2.57 -8.01 20.87
C TYR A 18 -3.50 -6.85 21.22
N ILE A 19 -3.94 -6.74 22.47
CA ILE A 19 -4.77 -5.60 22.94
C ILE A 19 -3.89 -4.41 23.33
N ILE A 20 -2.77 -4.65 24.02
CA ILE A 20 -1.95 -3.60 24.64
C ILE A 20 -0.88 -3.07 23.69
N CYS A 21 -0.09 -3.95 23.04
CA CYS A 21 1.05 -3.52 22.22
C CYS A 21 0.67 -2.56 21.09
N PRO A 22 -0.45 -2.74 20.34
CA PRO A 22 -0.81 -1.83 19.26
C PRO A 22 -1.04 -0.38 19.69
N TRP A 23 -1.21 -0.08 20.99
CA TRP A 23 -1.31 1.31 21.47
C TRP A 23 0.01 2.07 21.45
N PHE A 24 1.13 1.35 21.34
CA PHE A 24 2.48 1.90 21.35
C PHE A 24 3.22 1.71 20.01
N LEU A 25 2.55 1.12 19.01
CA LEU A 25 3.12 0.80 17.71
C LEU A 25 2.47 1.63 16.61
N ASP A 26 3.21 1.89 15.54
CA ASP A 26 2.74 2.52 14.32
C ASP A 26 2.58 1.52 13.14
N CYS A 27 2.63 0.24 13.47
CA CYS A 27 2.37 -0.88 12.57
C CYS A 27 1.81 -2.08 13.36
N ASP A 28 1.39 -3.13 12.65
CA ASP A 28 0.98 -4.36 13.30
C ASP A 28 2.14 -5.02 14.08
N LEU A 29 1.77 -5.86 15.05
CA LEU A 29 2.73 -6.50 15.95
C LEU A 29 3.75 -7.37 15.20
N HIS A 30 3.31 -8.06 14.14
CA HIS A 30 4.17 -8.92 13.35
C HIS A 30 5.27 -8.11 12.67
N LEU A 31 4.90 -7.02 11.98
CA LEU A 31 5.87 -6.13 11.36
C LEU A 31 6.81 -5.48 12.39
N ALA A 32 6.30 -5.07 13.55
CA ALA A 32 7.14 -4.51 14.63
C ALA A 32 8.19 -5.51 15.15
N ILE A 33 7.84 -6.80 15.25
CA ILE A 33 8.79 -7.86 15.60
C ILE A 33 9.89 -7.99 14.52
N TYR A 34 9.50 -7.99 13.24
CA TYR A 34 10.46 -8.09 12.15
C TYR A 34 11.31 -6.83 11.97
N GLU A 35 10.79 -5.67 12.32
CA GLU A 35 11.59 -4.45 12.36
C GLU A 35 12.76 -4.57 13.34
N LYS A 36 12.53 -5.20 14.49
CA LYS A 36 13.53 -5.32 15.55
C LYS A 36 14.44 -6.54 15.40
N PHE A 37 13.91 -7.65 14.93
CA PHE A 37 14.59 -8.95 14.93
C PHE A 37 14.67 -9.60 13.55
N GLY A 38 14.08 -9.00 12.53
CA GLY A 38 14.05 -9.54 11.17
C GLY A 38 15.32 -9.22 10.38
N LYS A 39 15.28 -9.58 9.09
CA LYS A 39 16.34 -9.26 8.14
C LYS A 39 16.31 -7.75 7.83
N PRO A 40 17.46 -7.08 7.89
CA PRO A 40 17.56 -5.67 7.50
C PRO A 40 17.40 -5.50 5.98
N THR A 41 17.05 -4.30 5.55
CA THR A 41 16.79 -3.96 4.12
C THR A 41 18.01 -4.18 3.22
N ASN A 42 19.25 -4.08 3.75
CA ASN A 42 20.47 -4.33 3.00
C ASN A 42 20.60 -5.77 2.45
N THR A 43 19.80 -6.72 2.95
CA THR A 43 19.69 -8.06 2.36
C THR A 43 19.04 -8.06 0.97
N LEU A 44 18.48 -6.93 0.56
CA LEU A 44 17.93 -6.71 -0.78
C LEU A 44 19.00 -6.19 -1.78
N ARG A 45 20.25 -6.02 -1.37
CA ARG A 45 21.33 -5.55 -2.23
C ARG A 45 21.37 -6.33 -3.55
N ASP A 46 21.62 -5.63 -4.66
CA ASP A 46 21.69 -6.15 -6.03
C ASP A 46 20.38 -6.76 -6.57
N LYS A 47 19.27 -6.65 -5.82
CA LYS A 47 17.94 -6.98 -6.35
C LYS A 47 17.50 -5.93 -7.36
N VAL A 48 16.93 -6.37 -8.46
CA VAL A 48 16.31 -5.53 -9.47
C VAL A 48 14.83 -5.36 -9.11
N VAL A 49 14.44 -4.12 -8.81
CA VAL A 49 13.12 -3.79 -8.29
C VAL A 49 12.41 -2.81 -9.23
N TRP A 50 11.24 -3.20 -9.72
CA TRP A 50 10.39 -2.34 -10.52
C TRP A 50 9.29 -1.73 -9.65
N ILE A 51 9.24 -0.40 -9.54
CA ILE A 51 8.26 0.34 -8.73
C ILE A 51 7.34 1.12 -9.65
N THR A 52 6.04 0.81 -9.64
CA THR A 52 5.02 1.61 -10.33
C THR A 52 4.53 2.75 -9.44
N GLY A 53 4.23 3.91 -10.02
CA GLY A 53 3.85 5.10 -9.25
C GLY A 53 4.99 5.67 -8.39
N ALA A 54 6.23 5.58 -8.90
CA ALA A 54 7.43 5.99 -8.19
C ALA A 54 7.67 7.51 -8.18
N SER A 55 6.85 8.32 -8.86
CA SER A 55 7.09 9.77 -9.03
C SER A 55 6.67 10.63 -7.83
N SER A 56 6.08 10.05 -6.78
CA SER A 56 5.68 10.78 -5.57
C SER A 56 5.27 9.85 -4.43
N GLY A 57 5.21 10.39 -3.22
CA GLY A 57 4.62 9.75 -2.05
C GLY A 57 5.31 8.44 -1.64
N ILE A 58 4.53 7.39 -1.36
CA ILE A 58 5.07 6.12 -0.85
C ILE A 58 6.04 5.49 -1.85
N GLY A 59 5.71 5.51 -3.15
CA GLY A 59 6.57 4.91 -4.19
C GLY A 59 7.93 5.60 -4.31
N GLU A 60 7.95 6.93 -4.23
CA GLU A 60 9.16 7.75 -4.20
C GLU A 60 10.05 7.42 -2.99
N HIS A 61 9.47 7.45 -1.78
CA HIS A 61 10.23 7.20 -0.55
C HIS A 61 10.66 5.73 -0.41
N LEU A 62 9.87 4.80 -0.94
CA LEU A 62 10.29 3.41 -1.06
C LEU A 62 11.50 3.27 -2.00
N ALA A 63 11.54 4.03 -3.10
CA ALA A 63 12.71 4.04 -3.98
C ALA A 63 13.96 4.51 -3.23
N TYR A 64 13.84 5.51 -2.34
CA TYR A 64 14.96 5.96 -1.50
C TYR A 64 15.46 4.87 -0.55
N VAL A 65 14.55 4.20 0.16
CA VAL A 65 14.88 3.09 1.08
C VAL A 65 15.57 1.94 0.33
N LEU A 66 15.08 1.57 -0.85
CA LEU A 66 15.65 0.50 -1.65
C LEU A 66 17.00 0.90 -2.32
N ALA A 67 17.16 2.17 -2.65
CA ALA A 67 18.47 2.71 -3.10
C ALA A 67 19.51 2.64 -1.98
N GLU A 68 19.15 3.07 -0.76
CA GLU A 68 20.02 2.92 0.43
C GLU A 68 20.38 1.45 0.68
N ALA A 69 19.47 0.52 0.44
CA ALA A 69 19.71 -0.93 0.54
C ALA A 69 20.62 -1.48 -0.57
N GLY A 70 20.93 -0.69 -1.62
CA GLY A 70 21.77 -1.10 -2.75
C GLY A 70 21.02 -1.88 -3.83
N CYS A 71 19.71 -1.69 -3.97
CA CYS A 71 18.93 -2.27 -5.06
C CYS A 71 19.17 -1.52 -6.37
N LYS A 72 18.99 -2.23 -7.49
CA LYS A 72 18.83 -1.63 -8.82
C LYS A 72 17.36 -1.32 -9.04
N LEU A 73 17.03 -0.12 -9.51
CA LEU A 73 15.66 0.37 -9.52
C LEU A 73 15.16 0.68 -10.93
N ILE A 74 13.91 0.32 -11.18
CA ILE A 74 13.12 0.81 -12.31
C ILE A 74 11.97 1.63 -11.73
N LEU A 75 12.00 2.94 -11.99
CA LEU A 75 11.07 3.92 -11.50
C LEU A 75 10.05 4.22 -12.61
N SER A 76 8.79 3.79 -12.43
CA SER A 76 7.76 3.98 -13.45
C SER A 76 6.63 4.88 -12.98
N ALA A 77 6.31 5.86 -13.82
CA ALA A 77 5.11 6.71 -13.73
C ALA A 77 4.94 7.49 -15.05
N ARG A 78 3.92 8.35 -15.13
CA ARG A 78 3.67 9.20 -16.30
C ARG A 78 4.52 10.47 -16.32
N ARG A 79 4.98 10.95 -15.15
CA ARG A 79 5.68 12.25 -14.99
C ARG A 79 7.19 12.04 -15.01
N GLU A 80 7.80 12.23 -16.16
CA GLU A 80 9.24 12.03 -16.38
C GLU A 80 10.10 12.92 -15.46
N ALA A 81 9.82 14.22 -15.43
CA ALA A 81 10.60 15.17 -14.65
C ALA A 81 10.63 14.83 -13.14
N GLU A 82 9.53 14.31 -12.59
CA GLU A 82 9.47 13.88 -11.20
C GLU A 82 10.25 12.56 -10.98
N LEU A 83 10.18 11.63 -11.93
CA LEU A 83 10.98 10.40 -11.87
C LEU A 83 12.48 10.68 -11.92
N GLU A 84 12.93 11.61 -12.75
CA GLU A 84 14.35 12.03 -12.81
C GLU A 84 14.80 12.68 -11.49
N LYS A 85 13.97 13.49 -10.84
CA LYS A 85 14.26 14.01 -9.50
C LYS A 85 14.41 12.88 -8.48
N VAL A 86 13.51 11.89 -8.50
CA VAL A 86 13.58 10.72 -7.61
C VAL A 86 14.87 9.94 -7.88
N LYS A 87 15.26 9.74 -9.14
CA LYS A 87 16.52 9.08 -9.51
C LYS A 87 17.74 9.81 -8.94
N VAL A 88 17.80 11.13 -9.11
CA VAL A 88 18.90 11.96 -8.56
C VAL A 88 18.98 11.81 -7.04
N ASN A 89 17.84 11.88 -6.34
CA ASN A 89 17.80 11.71 -4.90
C ASN A 89 18.22 10.30 -4.46
N CYS A 90 17.83 9.25 -5.19
CA CYS A 90 18.27 7.87 -4.92
C CYS A 90 19.81 7.74 -5.02
N LEU A 91 20.41 8.35 -6.02
CA LEU A 91 21.88 8.34 -6.20
C LEU A 91 22.61 9.10 -5.08
N GLN A 92 22.00 10.17 -4.56
CA GLN A 92 22.53 10.89 -3.39
C GLN A 92 22.45 10.06 -2.10
N LYS A 93 21.40 9.24 -1.95
CA LYS A 93 21.21 8.34 -0.80
C LYS A 93 22.23 7.20 -0.75
N ASN A 94 22.71 6.75 -1.89
CA ASN A 94 23.73 5.69 -1.97
C ASN A 94 24.71 5.98 -3.11
N THR A 95 25.85 6.53 -2.75
CA THR A 95 26.93 6.92 -3.68
C THR A 95 27.61 5.74 -4.38
N ASN A 96 27.38 4.50 -3.93
CA ASN A 96 27.89 3.30 -4.60
C ASN A 96 27.03 2.89 -5.81
N LEU A 97 25.79 3.41 -5.92
CA LEU A 97 24.95 3.19 -7.09
C LEU A 97 25.42 4.05 -8.25
N LYS A 98 25.44 3.45 -9.43
CA LYS A 98 25.71 4.16 -10.68
C LYS A 98 24.39 4.64 -11.29
N SER A 99 24.44 5.67 -12.11
CA SER A 99 23.26 6.14 -12.85
C SER A 99 22.62 5.04 -13.71
N SER A 100 23.42 4.07 -14.17
CA SER A 100 22.94 2.88 -14.91
C SER A 100 22.16 1.89 -14.05
N ASP A 101 22.29 1.93 -12.71
CA ASP A 101 21.56 1.05 -11.80
C ASP A 101 20.13 1.54 -11.52
N ILE A 102 19.78 2.76 -11.98
CA ILE A 102 18.46 3.34 -11.83
C ILE A 102 17.91 3.74 -13.20
N GLU A 103 16.81 3.11 -13.61
CA GLU A 103 16.11 3.41 -14.87
C GLU A 103 14.85 4.21 -14.61
N VAL A 104 14.64 5.26 -15.39
CA VAL A 104 13.36 5.96 -15.48
C VAL A 104 12.60 5.38 -16.67
N LEU A 105 11.42 4.83 -16.38
CA LEU A 105 10.56 4.20 -17.39
C LEU A 105 9.20 4.90 -17.39
N ILE A 106 8.96 5.73 -18.40
CA ILE A 106 7.69 6.42 -18.56
C ILE A 106 6.64 5.39 -18.94
N LEU A 107 5.63 5.23 -18.09
CA LEU A 107 4.56 4.27 -18.29
C LEU A 107 3.25 4.79 -17.70
N ASP A 108 2.20 4.83 -18.51
CA ASP A 108 0.85 4.83 -17.97
C ASP A 108 0.45 3.39 -17.68
N ILE A 109 0.27 3.07 -16.41
CA ILE A 109 -0.06 1.71 -15.98
C ILE A 109 -1.41 1.24 -16.55
N CYS A 110 -2.31 2.16 -16.92
CA CYS A 110 -3.60 1.84 -17.54
C CYS A 110 -3.46 1.44 -19.03
N ASP A 111 -2.34 1.76 -19.67
CA ASP A 111 -2.05 1.23 -21.01
C ASP A 111 -1.48 -0.20 -20.90
N VAL A 112 -2.38 -1.16 -20.85
CA VAL A 112 -2.03 -2.58 -20.73
C VAL A 112 -1.20 -3.08 -21.93
N ASN A 113 -1.36 -2.47 -23.11
CA ASN A 113 -0.61 -2.84 -24.31
C ASN A 113 0.87 -2.46 -24.20
N ALA A 114 1.19 -1.43 -23.41
CA ALA A 114 2.58 -1.02 -23.18
C ALA A 114 3.32 -1.91 -22.15
N HIS A 115 2.62 -2.75 -21.39
CA HIS A 115 3.23 -3.53 -20.31
C HIS A 115 4.31 -4.49 -20.80
N GLU A 116 4.07 -5.19 -21.93
CA GLU A 116 5.01 -6.18 -22.46
C GLU A 116 6.29 -5.52 -22.96
N SER A 117 6.18 -4.43 -23.70
CA SER A 117 7.37 -3.68 -24.18
C SER A 117 8.15 -3.09 -23.01
N ALA A 118 7.47 -2.53 -22.00
CA ALA A 118 8.09 -2.02 -20.78
C ALA A 118 8.86 -3.13 -20.05
N PHE A 119 8.25 -4.29 -19.86
CA PHE A 119 8.90 -5.43 -19.21
C PHE A 119 10.11 -5.93 -20.01
N ASN A 120 10.00 -6.07 -21.34
CA ASN A 120 11.08 -6.52 -22.19
C ASN A 120 12.28 -5.56 -22.14
N ASN A 121 12.06 -4.25 -22.08
CA ASN A 121 13.10 -3.24 -21.90
C ASN A 121 13.86 -3.42 -20.58
N ILE A 122 13.14 -3.74 -19.50
CA ILE A 122 13.74 -4.03 -18.19
C ILE A 122 14.64 -5.26 -18.27
N ILE A 123 14.16 -6.34 -18.86
CA ILE A 123 14.95 -7.57 -18.99
C ILE A 123 16.16 -7.37 -19.91
N ALA A 124 16.02 -6.63 -21.01
CA ALA A 124 17.12 -6.31 -21.89
C ALA A 124 18.23 -5.50 -21.17
N LYS A 125 17.83 -4.56 -20.31
CA LYS A 125 18.79 -3.68 -19.60
C LYS A 125 19.44 -4.34 -18.39
N PHE A 126 18.64 -5.00 -17.53
CA PHE A 126 19.10 -5.54 -16.25
C PHE A 126 19.34 -7.05 -16.25
N GLY A 127 18.93 -7.77 -17.30
CA GLY A 127 19.04 -9.22 -17.43
C GLY A 127 18.06 -10.00 -16.54
N LYS A 128 17.41 -9.34 -15.57
CA LYS A 128 16.47 -9.96 -14.61
C LYS A 128 15.51 -8.95 -14.01
N LEU A 129 14.46 -9.47 -13.39
CA LEU A 129 13.60 -8.75 -12.46
C LEU A 129 13.42 -9.63 -11.20
N ASP A 130 13.71 -9.10 -10.02
CA ASP A 130 13.56 -9.82 -8.75
C ASP A 130 12.24 -9.48 -8.04
N ILE A 131 11.82 -8.19 -8.07
CA ILE A 131 10.68 -7.68 -7.30
C ILE A 131 9.85 -6.73 -8.17
N LEU A 132 8.54 -6.96 -8.23
CA LEU A 132 7.57 -6.02 -8.78
C LEU A 132 6.76 -5.38 -7.67
N VAL A 133 6.84 -4.04 -7.54
CA VAL A 133 6.06 -3.24 -6.60
C VAL A 133 4.91 -2.55 -7.33
N ASN A 134 3.72 -3.07 -7.18
CA ASN A 134 2.47 -2.48 -7.64
C ASN A 134 2.02 -1.41 -6.65
N ASN A 135 2.49 -0.17 -6.84
CA ASN A 135 2.20 0.92 -5.93
C ASN A 135 1.37 2.03 -6.58
N ALA A 136 1.32 2.11 -7.91
CA ALA A 136 0.49 3.09 -8.60
C ALA A 136 -0.98 2.99 -8.18
N GLY A 137 -1.63 4.12 -7.95
CA GLY A 137 -3.03 4.15 -7.58
C GLY A 137 -3.50 5.54 -7.15
N ARG A 138 -4.81 5.69 -6.98
CA ARG A 138 -5.47 6.92 -6.52
C ARG A 138 -6.57 6.58 -5.51
N SER A 139 -6.88 7.52 -4.63
CA SER A 139 -8.02 7.45 -3.70
C SER A 139 -9.28 8.03 -4.33
N GLN A 140 -10.38 8.01 -3.57
CA GLN A 140 -11.65 8.62 -3.93
C GLN A 140 -12.29 9.21 -2.67
N ARG A 141 -13.01 10.32 -2.85
CA ARG A 141 -13.78 11.03 -1.82
C ARG A 141 -15.11 11.50 -2.36
N ALA A 142 -16.17 10.76 -2.04
CA ALA A 142 -17.55 11.13 -2.31
C ALA A 142 -18.52 10.37 -1.41
N LEU A 143 -19.77 10.83 -1.32
CA LEU A 143 -20.88 10.06 -0.76
C LEU A 143 -21.19 8.87 -1.68
N TRP A 144 -21.53 7.74 -1.09
CA TRP A 144 -21.74 6.49 -1.82
C TRP A 144 -22.80 6.60 -2.91
N GLU A 145 -23.91 7.27 -2.62
CA GLU A 145 -25.04 7.47 -3.53
C GLU A 145 -24.79 8.42 -4.69
N ASN A 146 -23.74 9.25 -4.62
CA ASN A 146 -23.45 10.29 -5.61
C ASN A 146 -22.38 9.86 -6.62
N ILE A 147 -21.73 8.69 -6.41
CA ILE A 147 -20.60 8.26 -7.23
C ILE A 147 -21.09 7.81 -8.62
N ASP A 148 -20.62 8.48 -9.67
CA ASP A 148 -20.85 8.03 -11.03
C ASP A 148 -20.16 6.69 -11.29
N ILE A 149 -20.82 5.78 -11.99
CA ILE A 149 -20.27 4.46 -12.36
C ILE A 149 -19.00 4.57 -13.23
N SER A 150 -18.79 5.67 -13.92
CA SER A 150 -17.57 5.98 -14.66
C SER A 150 -16.37 6.10 -13.75
N VAL A 151 -16.52 6.70 -12.56
CA VAL A 151 -15.48 6.80 -11.53
C VAL A 151 -15.11 5.40 -11.00
N ASP A 152 -16.12 4.55 -10.76
CA ASP A 152 -15.88 3.16 -10.36
C ASP A 152 -15.02 2.43 -11.39
N LYS A 153 -15.37 2.53 -12.68
CA LYS A 153 -14.63 1.89 -13.77
C LYS A 153 -13.19 2.40 -13.87
N GLU A 154 -12.98 3.73 -13.92
CA GLU A 154 -11.64 4.32 -13.97
C GLU A 154 -10.77 3.90 -12.80
N MET A 155 -11.35 3.85 -11.60
CA MET A 155 -10.62 3.43 -10.42
C MET A 155 -10.30 1.95 -10.41
N PHE A 156 -11.20 1.09 -10.89
CA PHE A 156 -10.93 -0.35 -11.04
C PHE A 156 -9.85 -0.58 -12.09
N ASP A 157 -9.88 0.14 -13.20
CA ASP A 157 -8.85 0.06 -14.24
C ASP A 157 -7.47 0.43 -13.67
N LEU A 158 -7.36 1.55 -12.95
CA LEU A 158 -6.11 2.01 -12.40
C LEU A 158 -5.62 1.15 -11.21
N ASN A 159 -6.49 0.92 -10.22
CA ASN A 159 -6.08 0.36 -8.93
C ASN A 159 -6.10 -1.17 -8.90
N VAL A 160 -6.81 -1.84 -9.82
CA VAL A 160 -7.03 -3.30 -9.80
C VAL A 160 -6.59 -3.94 -11.11
N PHE A 161 -7.25 -3.62 -12.24
CA PHE A 161 -7.03 -4.37 -13.47
C PHE A 161 -5.63 -4.17 -14.03
N SER A 162 -5.11 -2.96 -14.04
CA SER A 162 -3.77 -2.66 -14.54
C SER A 162 -2.66 -3.35 -13.74
N PRO A 163 -2.59 -3.24 -12.40
CA PRO A 163 -1.57 -3.96 -11.63
C PRO A 163 -1.72 -5.49 -11.71
N ILE A 164 -2.94 -6.01 -11.83
CA ILE A 164 -3.15 -7.45 -12.02
C ILE A 164 -2.71 -7.90 -13.40
N ALA A 165 -3.00 -7.14 -14.47
CA ALA A 165 -2.54 -7.44 -15.82
C ALA A 165 -1.01 -7.47 -15.88
N LEU A 166 -0.33 -6.44 -15.34
CA LEU A 166 1.12 -6.41 -15.23
C LEU A 166 1.68 -7.58 -14.43
N SER A 167 1.06 -7.89 -13.29
CA SER A 167 1.50 -9.01 -12.45
C SER A 167 1.34 -10.36 -13.13
N ARG A 168 0.29 -10.56 -13.93
CA ARG A 168 0.10 -11.78 -14.72
C ARG A 168 1.17 -11.94 -15.80
N LEU A 169 1.58 -10.85 -16.45
CA LEU A 169 2.69 -10.85 -17.39
C LEU A 169 4.00 -11.26 -16.68
N VAL A 170 4.34 -10.58 -15.57
CA VAL A 170 5.58 -10.81 -14.82
C VAL A 170 5.58 -12.20 -14.15
N ALA A 171 4.43 -12.72 -13.74
CA ALA A 171 4.31 -14.05 -13.14
C ALA A 171 4.80 -15.16 -14.09
N LYS A 172 4.53 -15.06 -15.40
CA LYS A 172 5.02 -16.01 -16.40
C LYS A 172 6.56 -16.06 -16.42
N TYR A 173 7.20 -14.89 -16.28
CA TYR A 173 8.65 -14.79 -16.18
C TYR A 173 9.15 -15.39 -14.84
N PHE A 174 8.54 -15.04 -13.71
CA PHE A 174 8.92 -15.58 -12.40
C PHE A 174 8.79 -17.10 -12.34
N PHE A 175 7.78 -17.68 -12.98
CA PHE A 175 7.67 -19.16 -13.12
C PHE A 175 8.83 -19.72 -13.94
N LYS A 176 9.23 -19.06 -15.04
CA LYS A 176 10.32 -19.51 -15.89
C LYS A 176 11.69 -19.48 -15.19
N VAL A 177 11.95 -18.47 -14.38
CA VAL A 177 13.23 -18.28 -13.66
C VAL A 177 13.24 -18.93 -12.26
N GLY A 178 12.13 -19.50 -11.83
CA GLY A 178 12.03 -20.24 -10.56
C GLY A 178 11.90 -19.36 -9.32
N GLY A 179 11.49 -18.10 -9.46
CA GLY A 179 11.27 -17.22 -8.31
C GLY A 179 11.10 -15.77 -8.67
N GLY A 180 10.58 -15.00 -7.70
CA GLY A 180 10.35 -13.56 -7.79
C GLY A 180 9.59 -13.10 -6.56
N HIS A 181 9.19 -11.83 -6.49
CA HIS A 181 8.43 -11.30 -5.37
C HIS A 181 7.45 -10.23 -5.86
N PHE A 182 6.19 -10.39 -5.54
CA PHE A 182 5.17 -9.36 -5.77
C PHE A 182 4.89 -8.57 -4.50
N VAL A 183 4.89 -7.24 -4.63
CA VAL A 183 4.50 -6.31 -3.56
C VAL A 183 3.33 -5.49 -4.05
N PHE A 184 2.27 -5.41 -3.25
CA PHE A 184 1.08 -4.61 -3.57
C PHE A 184 0.86 -3.56 -2.48
N THR A 185 0.84 -2.30 -2.85
CA THR A 185 0.39 -1.23 -1.99
C THR A 185 -1.13 -1.21 -1.95
N SER A 186 -1.68 -1.90 -0.94
CA SER A 186 -3.09 -1.86 -0.62
C SER A 186 -3.40 -0.65 0.29
N SER A 187 -4.20 -0.82 1.28
CA SER A 187 -4.55 0.16 2.31
C SER A 187 -5.24 -0.54 3.47
N ILE A 188 -5.29 0.09 4.64
CA ILE A 188 -6.20 -0.31 5.70
C ILE A 188 -7.67 -0.30 5.21
N ALA A 189 -7.99 0.50 4.19
CA ALA A 189 -9.27 0.49 3.49
C ALA A 189 -9.51 -0.77 2.64
N GLY A 190 -8.53 -1.67 2.51
CA GLY A 190 -8.67 -2.99 1.89
C GLY A 190 -8.94 -4.11 2.90
N VAL A 191 -8.92 -3.80 4.19
CA VAL A 191 -9.21 -4.75 5.28
C VAL A 191 -10.39 -4.29 6.14
N THR A 192 -10.70 -2.98 6.14
CA THR A 192 -11.88 -2.43 6.82
C THR A 192 -12.49 -1.31 5.97
N ALA A 193 -13.81 -1.12 6.08
CA ALA A 193 -14.50 -0.06 5.35
C ALA A 193 -14.15 1.33 5.91
N SER A 194 -14.18 2.32 5.02
CA SER A 194 -13.95 3.73 5.38
C SER A 194 -15.03 4.61 4.75
N PRO A 195 -15.65 5.54 5.49
CA PRO A 195 -16.64 6.47 4.93
C PRO A 195 -16.05 7.28 3.76
N PHE A 196 -16.90 7.74 2.86
CA PHE A 196 -16.57 8.57 1.69
C PHE A 196 -15.56 7.96 0.70
N SER A 197 -15.36 6.65 0.73
CA SER A 197 -14.34 5.98 -0.09
C SER A 197 -14.81 4.63 -0.57
N ALA A 198 -16.08 4.52 -0.97
CA ALA A 198 -16.69 3.24 -1.33
C ALA A 198 -15.93 2.53 -2.44
N THR A 199 -15.71 3.21 -3.57
CA THR A 199 -14.96 2.68 -4.71
C THR A 199 -13.52 2.33 -4.34
N TYR A 200 -12.85 3.19 -3.58
CA TYR A 200 -11.49 2.94 -3.13
C TYR A 200 -11.39 1.71 -2.22
N CYS A 201 -12.32 1.56 -1.27
CA CYS A 201 -12.40 0.35 -0.44
C CYS A 201 -12.63 -0.89 -1.30
N ALA A 202 -13.61 -0.86 -2.22
CA ALA A 202 -13.89 -1.97 -3.12
C ALA A 202 -12.66 -2.39 -3.94
N ASN A 203 -11.91 -1.42 -4.49
CA ASN A 203 -10.66 -1.68 -5.21
C ASN A 203 -9.63 -2.38 -4.33
N LYS A 204 -9.41 -1.90 -3.10
CA LYS A 204 -8.40 -2.46 -2.22
C LYS A 204 -8.81 -3.84 -1.68
N PHE A 205 -10.10 -4.08 -1.41
CA PHE A 205 -10.62 -5.42 -1.13
C PHE A 205 -10.45 -6.37 -2.32
N ALA A 206 -10.71 -5.91 -3.55
CA ALA A 206 -10.51 -6.70 -4.75
C ALA A 206 -9.05 -7.14 -4.91
N LEU A 207 -8.06 -6.25 -4.66
CA LEU A 207 -6.64 -6.60 -4.67
C LEU A 207 -6.32 -7.72 -3.67
N HIS A 208 -6.88 -7.68 -2.46
CA HIS A 208 -6.69 -8.75 -1.48
C HIS A 208 -7.21 -10.09 -2.00
N GLY A 209 -8.39 -10.10 -2.65
CA GLY A 209 -8.92 -11.30 -3.27
C GLY A 209 -7.96 -11.90 -4.31
N TYR A 210 -7.50 -11.10 -5.26
CA TYR A 210 -6.54 -11.55 -6.28
C TYR A 210 -5.22 -12.02 -5.68
N CYS A 211 -4.64 -11.26 -4.76
CA CYS A 211 -3.33 -11.58 -4.17
C CYS A 211 -3.38 -12.85 -3.31
N LYS A 212 -4.38 -12.97 -2.44
CA LYS A 212 -4.54 -14.13 -1.55
C LYS A 212 -4.84 -15.40 -2.35
N THR A 213 -5.66 -15.32 -3.40
CA THR A 213 -5.92 -16.45 -4.30
C THR A 213 -4.63 -16.90 -5.00
N PHE A 214 -3.85 -15.97 -5.58
CA PHE A 214 -2.56 -16.31 -6.19
C PHE A 214 -1.60 -16.97 -5.19
N ALA A 215 -1.51 -16.43 -3.97
CA ALA A 215 -0.63 -16.99 -2.94
C ALA A 215 -0.99 -18.45 -2.59
N LEU A 216 -2.29 -18.77 -2.51
CA LEU A 216 -2.77 -20.14 -2.26
C LEU A 216 -2.54 -21.06 -3.47
N GLU A 217 -2.85 -20.61 -4.69
CA GLU A 217 -2.64 -21.40 -5.91
C GLU A 217 -1.17 -21.72 -6.19
N LYS A 218 -0.27 -20.87 -5.73
CA LYS A 218 1.18 -20.94 -6.04
C LYS A 218 2.03 -21.12 -4.77
N ILE A 219 1.48 -21.73 -3.74
CA ILE A 219 2.13 -21.92 -2.43
C ILE A 219 3.42 -22.74 -2.53
N ASP A 220 3.51 -23.63 -3.49
CA ASP A 220 4.69 -24.45 -3.78
C ASP A 220 5.75 -23.72 -4.63
N LYS A 221 5.46 -22.52 -5.11
CA LYS A 221 6.39 -21.70 -5.90
C LYS A 221 7.13 -20.72 -5.02
N ASN A 222 8.36 -20.43 -5.36
CA ASN A 222 9.17 -19.40 -4.68
C ASN A 222 8.79 -17.99 -5.17
N ILE A 223 7.50 -17.64 -5.07
CA ILE A 223 6.97 -16.34 -5.49
C ILE A 223 6.07 -15.79 -4.37
N PRO A 224 6.66 -15.27 -3.28
CA PRO A 224 5.90 -14.63 -2.23
C PRO A 224 5.16 -13.39 -2.72
N ILE A 225 4.05 -13.08 -2.04
CA ILE A 225 3.33 -11.82 -2.16
C ILE A 225 3.43 -11.10 -0.82
N THR A 226 3.73 -9.80 -0.86
CA THR A 226 3.61 -8.88 0.28
C THR A 226 2.50 -7.87 -0.02
N ILE A 227 1.44 -7.88 0.77
CA ILE A 227 0.37 -6.90 0.73
C ILE A 227 0.65 -5.87 1.84
N VAL A 228 0.96 -4.64 1.44
CA VAL A 228 1.18 -3.55 2.40
C VAL A 228 -0.11 -2.75 2.53
N CYS A 229 -0.60 -2.59 3.75
CA CYS A 229 -1.84 -1.90 4.07
C CYS A 229 -1.56 -0.62 4.89
N PRO A 230 -1.14 0.49 4.24
CA PRO A 230 -0.99 1.75 4.95
C PRO A 230 -2.35 2.27 5.43
N GLY A 231 -2.35 2.85 6.63
CA GLY A 231 -3.40 3.76 7.08
C GLY A 231 -3.22 5.14 6.47
N PRO A 232 -3.67 6.21 7.15
CA PRO A 232 -3.40 7.57 6.72
C PRO A 232 -1.90 7.87 6.75
N VAL A 233 -1.33 8.18 5.57
CA VAL A 233 0.07 8.58 5.38
C VAL A 233 0.10 10.03 4.88
N TYR A 234 1.07 10.81 5.35
CA TYR A 234 1.26 12.18 4.90
C TYR A 234 1.85 12.22 3.48
N THR A 235 0.99 12.51 2.50
CA THR A 235 1.35 12.60 1.08
C THR A 235 0.32 13.46 0.34
N ASN A 236 0.62 13.88 -0.88
CA ASN A 236 -0.33 14.58 -1.76
C ASN A 236 -1.44 13.66 -2.33
N PHE A 237 -1.56 12.43 -1.81
CA PHE A 237 -2.47 11.41 -2.33
C PHE A 237 -3.95 11.83 -2.30
N LEU A 238 -4.34 12.62 -1.29
CA LEU A 238 -5.70 13.09 -1.15
C LEU A 238 -6.03 14.19 -2.17
N MET A 239 -5.09 15.06 -2.51
CA MET A 239 -5.30 16.10 -3.52
C MET A 239 -5.60 15.53 -4.90
N GLU A 240 -4.96 14.40 -5.22
CA GLU A 240 -5.14 13.67 -6.47
C GLU A 240 -6.34 12.69 -6.45
N ALA A 241 -7.08 12.60 -5.34
CA ALA A 241 -8.21 11.68 -5.23
C ALA A 241 -9.33 12.04 -6.21
N PHE A 242 -10.02 11.03 -6.71
CA PHE A 242 -11.25 11.22 -7.48
C PHE A 242 -12.36 11.79 -6.60
N THR A 243 -13.30 12.49 -7.21
CA THR A 243 -14.57 12.90 -6.59
C THR A 243 -15.68 11.89 -6.92
N ASP A 244 -16.90 12.34 -6.96
CA ASP A 244 -18.08 11.63 -7.47
C ASP A 244 -18.17 11.60 -9.01
N LYS A 245 -17.39 12.47 -9.71
CA LYS A 245 -17.42 12.61 -11.16
C LYS A 245 -16.07 12.29 -11.81
N SER A 246 -16.11 11.70 -12.99
CA SER A 246 -14.93 11.46 -13.79
C SER A 246 -14.25 12.77 -14.22
N GLY A 247 -12.90 12.76 -14.22
CA GLY A 247 -12.10 13.91 -14.60
C GLY A 247 -11.93 14.98 -13.51
N GLU A 248 -12.70 14.94 -12.43
CA GLU A 248 -12.57 15.86 -11.31
C GLU A 248 -11.59 15.33 -10.26
N LYS A 249 -10.81 16.26 -9.67
CA LYS A 249 -9.93 15.98 -8.53
C LYS A 249 -10.53 16.57 -7.26
N TYR A 250 -10.32 15.92 -6.14
CA TYR A 250 -10.82 16.35 -4.83
C TYR A 250 -10.29 17.74 -4.45
N GLY A 251 -9.09 18.12 -4.88
CA GLY A 251 -8.64 19.49 -4.97
C GLY A 251 -7.57 19.93 -3.98
N ASP A 252 -7.04 21.15 -4.27
CA ASP A 252 -5.81 21.71 -3.70
C ASP A 252 -5.98 22.36 -2.32
N ASN A 253 -7.19 22.46 -1.76
CA ASN A 253 -7.51 23.28 -0.57
C ASN A 253 -7.65 22.47 0.73
N VAL A 254 -7.19 21.24 0.77
CA VAL A 254 -7.26 20.41 1.97
C VAL A 254 -6.05 20.70 2.85
N LYS A 255 -6.26 21.45 3.94
CA LYS A 255 -5.25 21.53 5.03
C LYS A 255 -5.14 20.14 5.65
N GLU A 256 -4.05 19.47 5.41
CA GLU A 256 -3.80 18.15 5.96
C GLU A 256 -3.49 18.21 7.45
N ASP A 257 -4.26 17.47 8.25
CA ASP A 257 -3.94 17.20 9.64
C ASP A 257 -2.85 16.11 9.70
N THR A 258 -1.68 16.46 10.20
CA THR A 258 -0.52 15.57 10.31
C THR A 258 -0.52 14.73 11.58
N VAL A 259 -1.33 15.09 12.57
CA VAL A 259 -1.25 14.50 13.93
C VAL A 259 -1.58 13.00 13.94
N ASN A 260 -2.53 12.58 13.10
CA ASN A 260 -2.98 11.17 13.04
C ASN A 260 -2.45 10.41 11.83
N LYS A 261 -1.44 10.93 11.14
CA LYS A 261 -0.84 10.28 9.97
C LYS A 261 0.55 9.73 10.28
N VAL A 262 0.91 8.65 9.62
CA VAL A 262 2.29 8.13 9.59
C VAL A 262 3.08 8.98 8.60
N SER A 263 4.34 9.32 8.90
CA SER A 263 5.18 9.98 7.90
C SER A 263 5.45 9.05 6.71
N VAL A 264 5.65 9.62 5.53
CA VAL A 264 5.87 8.83 4.32
C VAL A 264 7.20 8.06 4.39
N GLU A 265 8.22 8.65 5.00
CA GLU A 265 9.52 8.03 5.25
C GLU A 265 9.38 6.80 6.15
N ARG A 266 8.63 6.93 7.25
CA ARG A 266 8.38 5.82 8.17
C ARG A 266 7.61 4.69 7.48
N CYS A 267 6.58 5.04 6.72
CA CYS A 267 5.81 4.07 5.94
C CYS A 267 6.70 3.31 4.95
N ALA A 268 7.55 4.02 4.21
CA ALA A 268 8.48 3.43 3.26
C ALA A 268 9.53 2.53 3.92
N THR A 269 10.06 2.94 5.07
CA THR A 269 11.01 2.12 5.86
C THR A 269 10.36 0.80 6.28
N LEU A 270 9.18 0.84 6.87
CA LEU A 270 8.43 -0.34 7.28
C LEU A 270 8.07 -1.24 6.09
N MET A 271 7.72 -0.64 4.96
CA MET A 271 7.49 -1.37 3.72
C MET A 271 8.76 -2.06 3.22
N GLY A 272 9.92 -1.41 3.29
CA GLY A 272 11.22 -2.01 2.96
C GLY A 272 11.54 -3.23 3.84
N ILE A 273 11.26 -3.15 5.14
CA ILE A 273 11.42 -4.26 6.09
C ILE A 273 10.47 -5.42 5.73
N ALA A 274 9.22 -5.13 5.42
CA ALA A 274 8.24 -6.14 5.00
C ALA A 274 8.71 -6.89 3.74
N ILE A 275 9.26 -6.16 2.76
CA ILE A 275 9.83 -6.71 1.53
C ILE A 275 11.04 -7.60 1.82
N ALA A 276 11.99 -7.14 2.64
CA ALA A 276 13.19 -7.89 3.00
C ALA A 276 12.87 -9.22 3.71
N ASN A 277 11.80 -9.23 4.47
CA ASN A 277 11.34 -10.40 5.24
C ASN A 277 10.23 -11.19 4.54
N LYS A 278 9.78 -10.78 3.35
CA LYS A 278 8.74 -11.44 2.56
C LYS A 278 7.44 -11.66 3.36
N LEU A 279 7.04 -10.66 4.16
CA LEU A 279 5.83 -10.74 4.97
C LEU A 279 4.59 -10.75 4.07
N CYS A 280 3.63 -11.64 4.37
CA CYS A 280 2.47 -11.82 3.49
C CYS A 280 1.54 -10.60 3.48
N GLU A 281 1.23 -10.07 4.65
CA GLU A 281 0.36 -8.90 4.82
C GLU A 281 0.85 -8.10 6.03
N VAL A 282 0.96 -6.77 5.87
CA VAL A 282 1.41 -5.88 6.95
C VAL A 282 0.55 -4.62 6.99
N TRP A 283 0.26 -4.13 8.20
CA TRP A 283 -0.54 -2.94 8.44
C TRP A 283 0.32 -1.85 9.05
N ILE A 284 0.34 -0.67 8.42
CA ILE A 284 1.18 0.46 8.82
C ILE A 284 0.26 1.63 9.13
N CYS A 285 -0.09 1.83 10.39
CA CYS A 285 -0.94 2.91 10.83
C CYS A 285 -0.74 3.21 12.32
N LYS A 286 -1.00 4.46 12.70
CA LYS A 286 -0.95 4.88 14.11
C LYS A 286 -1.97 4.13 14.96
N PRO A 287 -1.75 4.12 16.31
CA PRO A 287 -2.74 3.68 17.28
C PRO A 287 -4.14 4.25 16.97
N LEU A 288 -5.16 3.81 17.57
CA LEU A 288 -6.56 4.07 17.28
C LEU A 288 -7.03 3.53 15.92
N VAL A 289 -6.37 3.86 14.80
CA VAL A 289 -6.71 3.31 13.47
C VAL A 289 -6.43 1.81 13.44
N LEU A 290 -5.30 1.38 14.02
CA LEU A 290 -4.91 -0.02 14.13
C LEU A 290 -5.91 -0.82 15.00
N GLN A 291 -6.29 -0.30 16.17
CA GLN A 291 -7.27 -0.94 17.05
C GLN A 291 -8.65 -1.06 16.40
N LEU A 292 -9.11 0.00 15.73
CA LEU A 292 -10.39 -0.02 15.02
C LEU A 292 -10.38 -1.04 13.87
N ALA A 293 -9.24 -1.20 13.18
CA ALA A 293 -9.07 -2.22 12.17
C ALA A 293 -9.13 -3.64 12.77
N TYR A 294 -8.38 -3.92 13.83
CA TYR A 294 -8.45 -5.20 14.55
C TYR A 294 -9.88 -5.49 15.02
N LEU A 295 -10.53 -4.51 15.66
CA LEU A 295 -11.91 -4.65 16.14
C LEU A 295 -12.87 -4.96 14.99
N GLY A 296 -12.78 -4.22 13.88
CA GLY A 296 -13.67 -4.40 12.73
C GLY A 296 -13.50 -5.74 12.04
N ILE A 297 -12.30 -6.32 12.04
CA ILE A 297 -12.00 -7.57 11.36
C ILE A 297 -12.27 -8.78 12.25
N TYR A 298 -11.78 -8.77 13.48
CA TYR A 298 -11.90 -9.93 14.37
C TYR A 298 -13.20 -9.97 15.15
N TYR A 299 -13.87 -8.81 15.35
CA TYR A 299 -15.11 -8.68 16.08
C TYR A 299 -16.12 -7.78 15.35
N PRO A 300 -16.54 -8.14 14.12
CA PRO A 300 -17.31 -7.24 13.25
C PRO A 300 -18.61 -6.75 13.88
N ASN A 301 -19.32 -7.61 14.59
CA ASN A 301 -20.56 -7.24 15.27
C ASN A 301 -20.33 -6.24 16.42
N ILE A 302 -19.26 -6.44 17.20
CA ILE A 302 -18.87 -5.52 18.28
C ILE A 302 -18.41 -4.18 17.67
N GLY A 303 -17.60 -4.24 16.62
CA GLY A 303 -17.17 -3.07 15.87
C GLY A 303 -18.35 -2.25 15.34
N TYR A 304 -19.34 -2.92 14.75
CA TYR A 304 -20.58 -2.29 14.30
C TYR A 304 -21.36 -1.60 15.44
N TRP A 305 -21.51 -2.25 16.58
CA TRP A 305 -22.19 -1.69 17.75
C TRP A 305 -21.49 -0.45 18.29
N ILE A 306 -20.16 -0.51 18.43
CA ILE A 306 -19.35 0.63 18.86
C ILE A 306 -19.47 1.77 17.86
N THR A 307 -19.35 1.48 16.57
CA THR A 307 -19.48 2.45 15.49
C THR A 307 -20.86 3.13 15.52
N LYS A 308 -21.93 2.35 15.71
CA LYS A 308 -23.29 2.88 15.84
C LYS A 308 -23.43 3.78 17.06
N TYR A 309 -22.83 3.40 18.20
CA TYR A 309 -22.85 4.20 19.43
C TYR A 309 -22.08 5.51 19.28
N LEU A 310 -20.87 5.49 18.67
CA LEU A 310 -20.04 6.67 18.43
C LEU A 310 -20.67 7.61 17.38
N GLY A 311 -21.50 7.07 16.50
CA GLY A 311 -22.25 7.79 15.49
C GLY A 311 -21.44 8.26 14.28
N ALA A 312 -22.13 8.60 13.19
CA ALA A 312 -21.55 9.00 11.93
C ALA A 312 -20.59 10.19 12.06
N LYS A 313 -20.93 11.19 12.90
CA LYS A 313 -20.08 12.39 13.10
C LYS A 313 -18.68 12.06 13.63
N PHE A 314 -18.54 11.05 14.47
CA PHE A 314 -17.24 10.60 14.96
C PHE A 314 -16.41 9.96 13.84
N LEU A 315 -17.01 9.05 13.07
CA LEU A 315 -16.36 8.39 11.94
C LEU A 315 -15.93 9.37 10.86
N HIS A 316 -16.77 10.36 10.57
CA HIS A 316 -16.44 11.41 9.62
C HIS A 316 -15.24 12.24 10.09
N ARG A 317 -15.14 12.55 11.40
CA ARG A 317 -13.98 13.26 11.96
C ARG A 317 -12.69 12.43 11.92
N LEU A 318 -12.77 11.13 12.09
CA LEU A 318 -11.62 10.24 11.97
C LEU A 318 -11.10 10.13 10.54
N ARG A 319 -11.99 10.24 9.56
CA ARG A 319 -11.64 10.06 8.15
C ARG A 319 -11.15 11.33 7.49
N ASP A 320 -11.86 12.43 7.71
CA ASP A 320 -11.60 13.69 7.02
C ASP A 320 -11.72 14.88 7.97
N ASN A 321 -10.87 15.84 7.77
CA ASN A 321 -10.90 17.12 8.48
C ASN A 321 -12.20 17.89 8.16
N LYS A 322 -12.55 18.86 8.99
CA LYS A 322 -13.75 19.72 8.99
C LYS A 322 -14.24 20.22 7.61
N THR A 323 -13.39 20.16 6.57
CA THR A 323 -13.68 20.65 5.22
C THR A 323 -14.63 19.76 4.42
N THR A 324 -14.51 18.43 4.52
CA THR A 324 -15.37 17.48 3.79
C THR A 324 -16.79 17.52 4.33
N ILE A 325 -16.94 17.66 5.66
CA ILE A 325 -18.26 17.78 6.31
C ILE A 325 -19.00 19.05 5.84
N LYS A 326 -18.29 20.17 5.64
CA LYS A 326 -18.90 21.43 5.18
C LYS A 326 -19.34 21.39 3.71
N ARG A 327 -18.65 20.65 2.85
CA ARG A 327 -19.05 20.46 1.45
C ARG A 327 -20.33 19.60 1.35
N ASN A 328 -20.33 18.47 2.04
CA ASN A 328 -21.44 17.51 2.01
C ASN A 328 -22.72 18.03 2.73
N THR A 329 -22.58 18.88 3.77
CA THR A 329 -23.75 19.49 4.43
C THR A 329 -24.36 20.65 3.64
N LYS A 330 -23.65 21.25 2.68
CA LYS A 330 -24.24 22.24 1.76
C LYS A 330 -25.06 21.60 0.63
N GLU A 331 -24.83 20.32 0.34
CA GLU A 331 -25.57 19.57 -0.68
C GLU A 331 -26.81 18.86 -0.10
N ILE A 332 -26.95 18.81 1.22
CA ILE A 332 -28.09 18.17 1.94
C ILE A 332 -29.12 19.23 2.41
N GLN A 333 -28.85 20.54 2.26
CA GLN A 333 -29.80 21.63 2.47
C GLN A 333 -30.32 22.20 1.13
#